data_51a980cfd2690cc6fe7a81ef03c1ed2a
#
_entry.id   51a980cfd2690cc6fe7a81ef03c1ed2a
#
_cell.length_a   1.000
_cell.length_b   1.000
_cell.length_c   1.000
_cell.angle_alpha   90.00
_cell.angle_beta   90.00
_cell.angle_gamma   90.00
#
_symmetry.space_group_name_H-M   'P 1'
#
loop_
_entity.id
_entity.type
_entity.pdbx_description
1 polymer ?
#
loop_
_entity_poly.entity_id
_entity_poly.type
_entity_poly.pdbx_seq_one_letter_code
_entity_poly.pdbx_strand_id
1 'polypeptide(L)'
;MDIKNLYALLNIKPTASRSDIAKAMKQAAQQQTITIEDLKLCKNTLLDPEARKKYNARLFAEYPELLTPPPEPESVEKAKPQPPAKTKQGNKKLYLILVVVIALITGTAAYFMHSKLIAEAKEAVRNTLKNLDSAEFYHVEMSVNTHYKEHLYVCGEVEGKTLDGRYTGIKKFVYRLKSKKAIVISNKRSNDIMLEYADSFTYRVGCLNADPAELIKVVKTTDTYLEELRSLTWARPAPKNNFEREELTRSINNVIAKIKADRKKITIYADSDDD
;
A
#
# COMPACT_ATOMS: atom_id res chain seq x y z
N MET A 1 -38.17 -22.51 -22.34
CA MET A 1 -37.77 -21.30 -21.54
C MET A 1 -36.69 -20.62 -22.30
N ASP A 2 -36.97 -19.45 -22.86
CA ASP A 2 -35.98 -18.71 -23.65
C ASP A 2 -34.79 -18.27 -22.78
N ILE A 3 -33.59 -18.65 -23.18
CA ILE A 3 -32.38 -18.28 -22.47
C ILE A 3 -32.08 -16.81 -22.79
N LYS A 4 -32.04 -15.96 -21.76
CA LYS A 4 -31.68 -14.54 -21.91
C LYS A 4 -30.23 -14.41 -22.35
N ASN A 5 -30.00 -13.78 -23.52
CA ASN A 5 -28.66 -13.58 -24.03
C ASN A 5 -27.91 -12.46 -23.28
N LEU A 6 -27.10 -12.86 -22.29
CA LEU A 6 -26.34 -11.94 -21.42
C LEU A 6 -25.22 -11.20 -22.19
N TYR A 7 -24.69 -11.77 -23.26
CA TYR A 7 -23.70 -11.09 -24.10
C TYR A 7 -24.34 -9.95 -24.91
N ALA A 8 -25.54 -10.16 -25.43
CA ALA A 8 -26.31 -9.11 -26.12
C ALA A 8 -26.68 -7.96 -25.17
N LEU A 9 -27.06 -8.25 -23.92
CA LEU A 9 -27.32 -7.23 -22.91
C LEU A 9 -26.12 -6.33 -22.62
N LEU A 10 -24.92 -6.89 -22.66
CA LEU A 10 -23.67 -6.16 -22.42
C LEU A 10 -23.08 -5.58 -23.71
N ASN A 11 -23.71 -5.80 -24.87
CA ASN A 11 -23.25 -5.43 -26.20
C ASN A 11 -21.81 -5.92 -26.50
N ILE A 12 -21.53 -7.19 -26.15
CA ILE A 12 -20.24 -7.86 -26.34
C ILE A 12 -20.42 -9.20 -27.07
N LYS A 13 -19.34 -9.70 -27.65
CA LYS A 13 -19.34 -11.00 -28.31
C LYS A 13 -19.18 -12.16 -27.30
N PRO A 14 -19.73 -13.36 -27.55
CA PRO A 14 -19.52 -14.52 -26.70
C PRO A 14 -18.03 -14.92 -26.52
N THR A 15 -17.16 -14.49 -27.43
CA THR A 15 -15.72 -14.68 -27.40
C THR A 15 -14.97 -13.65 -26.51
N ALA A 16 -15.68 -12.67 -25.93
CA ALA A 16 -15.07 -11.61 -25.11
C ALA A 16 -14.28 -12.18 -23.91
N SER A 17 -13.17 -11.54 -23.60
CA SER A 17 -12.34 -11.92 -22.44
C SER A 17 -13.05 -11.59 -21.12
N ARG A 18 -12.62 -12.22 -20.01
CA ARG A 18 -13.12 -11.90 -18.66
C ARG A 18 -12.94 -10.42 -18.32
N SER A 19 -11.84 -9.83 -18.78
CA SER A 19 -11.56 -8.40 -18.62
C SER A 19 -12.55 -7.52 -19.37
N ASP A 20 -12.90 -7.90 -20.60
CA ASP A 20 -13.84 -7.13 -21.42
C ASP A 20 -15.27 -7.23 -20.90
N ILE A 21 -15.67 -8.41 -20.39
CA ILE A 21 -16.95 -8.60 -19.71
C ILE A 21 -17.03 -7.68 -18.48
N ALA A 22 -15.99 -7.64 -17.65
CA ALA A 22 -15.98 -6.78 -16.46
C ALA A 22 -16.03 -5.28 -16.81
N LYS A 23 -15.36 -4.85 -17.88
CA LYS A 23 -15.43 -3.48 -18.40
C LYS A 23 -16.82 -3.14 -18.92
N ALA A 24 -17.42 -4.03 -19.73
CA ALA A 24 -18.76 -3.83 -20.27
C ALA A 24 -19.83 -3.74 -19.16
N MET A 25 -19.72 -4.58 -18.14
CA MET A 25 -20.59 -4.51 -16.96
C MET A 25 -20.47 -3.18 -16.22
N LYS A 26 -19.24 -2.68 -16.03
CA LYS A 26 -19.01 -1.38 -15.41
C LYS A 26 -19.59 -0.23 -16.24
N GLN A 27 -19.44 -0.26 -17.53
CA GLN A 27 -20.03 0.71 -18.46
C GLN A 27 -21.57 0.68 -18.41
N ALA A 28 -22.16 -0.51 -18.49
CA ALA A 28 -23.60 -0.69 -18.43
C ALA A 28 -24.20 -0.20 -17.08
N ALA A 29 -23.48 -0.42 -15.97
CA ALA A 29 -23.85 0.09 -14.66
C ALA A 29 -23.79 1.63 -14.59
N GLN A 30 -22.74 2.24 -15.17
CA GLN A 30 -22.58 3.70 -15.21
C GLN A 30 -23.63 4.39 -16.08
N GLN A 31 -23.98 3.76 -17.20
CA GLN A 31 -24.97 4.27 -18.16
C GLN A 31 -26.41 3.89 -17.80
N GLN A 32 -26.61 3.11 -16.75
CA GLN A 32 -27.92 2.61 -16.31
C GLN A 32 -28.70 1.91 -17.43
N THR A 33 -28.00 1.26 -18.36
CA THR A 33 -28.62 0.59 -19.52
C THR A 33 -29.20 -0.78 -19.21
N ILE A 34 -28.85 -1.36 -18.06
CA ILE A 34 -29.34 -2.67 -17.57
C ILE A 34 -29.74 -2.59 -16.10
N THR A 35 -30.67 -3.48 -15.70
CA THR A 35 -31.15 -3.53 -14.30
C THR A 35 -30.06 -4.09 -13.37
N ILE A 36 -30.20 -3.79 -12.08
CA ILE A 36 -29.27 -4.32 -11.04
C ILE A 36 -29.33 -5.84 -10.97
N GLU A 37 -30.51 -6.42 -11.21
CA GLU A 37 -30.72 -7.86 -11.24
C GLU A 37 -29.98 -8.50 -12.42
N ASP A 38 -30.05 -7.90 -13.60
CA ASP A 38 -29.31 -8.35 -14.78
C ASP A 38 -27.80 -8.23 -14.61
N LEU A 39 -27.34 -7.16 -13.97
CA LEU A 39 -25.91 -7.03 -13.64
C LEU A 39 -25.44 -8.13 -12.66
N LYS A 40 -26.25 -8.47 -11.65
CA LYS A 40 -25.95 -9.59 -10.75
C LYS A 40 -25.90 -10.92 -11.50
N LEU A 41 -26.88 -11.13 -12.41
CA LEU A 41 -26.93 -12.33 -13.24
C LEU A 41 -25.70 -12.43 -14.16
N CYS A 42 -25.34 -11.35 -14.86
CA CYS A 42 -24.13 -11.28 -15.67
C CYS A 42 -22.86 -11.58 -14.87
N LYS A 43 -22.74 -10.99 -13.65
CA LYS A 43 -21.60 -11.21 -12.78
C LYS A 43 -21.44 -12.70 -12.39
N ASN A 44 -22.53 -13.30 -11.93
CA ASN A 44 -22.51 -14.69 -11.44
C ASN A 44 -22.36 -15.72 -12.58
N THR A 45 -22.80 -15.37 -13.78
CA THR A 45 -22.81 -16.32 -14.92
C THR A 45 -21.59 -16.14 -15.81
N LEU A 46 -21.17 -14.89 -16.14
CA LEU A 46 -20.12 -14.66 -17.13
C LEU A 46 -18.70 -14.48 -16.55
N LEU A 47 -18.59 -14.08 -15.27
CA LEU A 47 -17.27 -13.92 -14.62
C LEU A 47 -16.77 -15.21 -13.94
N ASP A 48 -17.63 -16.15 -13.66
CA ASP A 48 -17.26 -17.48 -13.17
C ASP A 48 -17.00 -18.42 -14.36
N PRO A 49 -15.82 -19.03 -14.49
CA PRO A 49 -15.47 -19.87 -15.65
C PRO A 49 -16.38 -21.10 -15.83
N GLU A 50 -16.76 -21.75 -14.74
CA GLU A 50 -17.59 -22.95 -14.79
C GLU A 50 -19.07 -22.60 -15.10
N ALA A 51 -19.59 -21.55 -14.47
CA ALA A 51 -20.91 -21.05 -14.76
C ALA A 51 -21.04 -20.58 -16.23
N ARG A 52 -20.01 -19.86 -16.72
CA ARG A 52 -19.95 -19.39 -18.12
C ARG A 52 -19.90 -20.55 -19.11
N LYS A 53 -19.14 -21.59 -18.83
CA LYS A 53 -19.08 -22.78 -19.68
C LYS A 53 -20.43 -23.47 -19.80
N LYS A 54 -21.14 -23.66 -18.68
CA LYS A 54 -22.50 -24.22 -18.65
C LYS A 54 -23.50 -23.32 -19.37
N TYR A 55 -23.42 -22.01 -19.17
CA TYR A 55 -24.28 -21.04 -19.84
C TYR A 55 -24.05 -21.03 -21.35
N ASN A 56 -22.80 -21.00 -21.81
CA ASN A 56 -22.45 -21.03 -23.23
C ASN A 56 -22.94 -22.30 -23.91
N ALA A 57 -22.81 -23.46 -23.26
CA ALA A 57 -23.30 -24.73 -23.80
C ALA A 57 -24.81 -24.70 -24.07
N ARG A 58 -25.58 -24.07 -23.21
CA ARG A 58 -27.03 -23.90 -23.38
C ARG A 58 -27.38 -22.82 -24.41
N LEU A 59 -26.70 -21.67 -24.36
CA LEU A 59 -26.91 -20.56 -25.26
C LEU A 59 -26.65 -20.96 -26.73
N PHE A 60 -25.56 -21.68 -27.00
CA PHE A 60 -25.19 -22.12 -28.35
C PHE A 60 -26.04 -23.30 -28.84
N ALA A 61 -26.63 -24.07 -27.96
CA ALA A 61 -27.62 -25.08 -28.34
C ALA A 61 -28.94 -24.44 -28.78
N GLU A 62 -29.32 -23.29 -28.21
CA GLU A 62 -30.56 -22.56 -28.54
C GLU A 62 -30.36 -21.57 -29.71
N TYR A 63 -29.15 -21.02 -29.83
CA TYR A 63 -28.76 -20.05 -30.88
C TYR A 63 -27.49 -20.48 -31.58
N PRO A 64 -27.55 -21.50 -32.47
CA PRO A 64 -26.35 -22.03 -33.20
C PRO A 64 -25.73 -20.99 -34.13
N GLU A 65 -26.48 -20.00 -34.58
CA GLU A 65 -26.00 -18.87 -35.39
C GLU A 65 -24.93 -18.00 -34.69
N LEU A 66 -24.84 -18.02 -33.37
CA LEU A 66 -23.81 -17.30 -32.62
C LEU A 66 -22.41 -17.94 -32.75
N LEU A 67 -22.34 -19.17 -33.24
CA LEU A 67 -21.09 -19.91 -33.51
C LEU A 67 -20.61 -19.73 -34.98
N THR A 68 -21.49 -19.30 -35.88
CA THR A 68 -21.12 -19.07 -37.28
C THR A 68 -20.58 -17.66 -37.49
N PRO A 69 -19.43 -17.48 -38.14
CA PRO A 69 -19.05 -16.16 -38.63
C PRO A 69 -20.10 -15.68 -39.66
N PRO A 70 -20.37 -14.35 -39.76
CA PRO A 70 -21.33 -13.84 -40.72
C PRO A 70 -21.00 -14.32 -42.13
N PRO A 71 -22.01 -14.74 -42.93
CA PRO A 71 -21.76 -15.15 -44.32
C PRO A 71 -21.18 -13.97 -45.11
N GLU A 72 -20.04 -14.19 -45.69
CA GLU A 72 -19.44 -13.30 -46.68
C GLU A 72 -20.31 -13.32 -47.96
N PRO A 73 -20.66 -12.17 -48.57
CA PRO A 73 -21.51 -12.17 -49.76
C PRO A 73 -20.80 -12.87 -50.90
N GLU A 74 -21.47 -13.89 -51.44
CA GLU A 74 -21.05 -14.59 -52.67
C GLU A 74 -21.03 -13.62 -53.85
N SER A 75 -19.86 -13.42 -54.44
CA SER A 75 -19.73 -12.96 -55.82
C SER A 75 -18.88 -13.97 -56.60
N VAL A 76 -19.60 -14.71 -57.47
CA VAL A 76 -19.03 -15.55 -58.52
C VAL A 76 -18.37 -14.63 -59.50
N GLU A 77 -17.05 -14.76 -59.83
CA GLU A 77 -16.51 -14.72 -61.15
C GLU A 77 -15.03 -15.08 -61.26
N LYS A 78 -14.79 -16.12 -62.06
CA LYS A 78 -13.66 -16.46 -62.92
C LYS A 78 -12.21 -16.23 -62.45
N ALA A 79 -11.54 -17.36 -62.43
CA ALA A 79 -10.09 -17.52 -62.26
C ALA A 79 -9.26 -16.78 -63.33
N LYS A 80 -8.31 -15.96 -62.84
CA LYS A 80 -7.06 -15.59 -63.50
C LYS A 80 -5.90 -15.78 -62.50
N PRO A 81 -4.72 -16.21 -62.98
CA PRO A 81 -3.61 -16.54 -62.08
C PRO A 81 -3.18 -15.31 -61.31
N GLN A 82 -3.25 -15.40 -59.99
CA GLN A 82 -2.81 -14.35 -59.07
C GLN A 82 -1.29 -14.32 -58.96
N PRO A 83 -0.67 -13.15 -59.03
CA PRO A 83 0.69 -12.96 -58.56
C PRO A 83 0.75 -13.19 -57.04
N PRO A 84 1.91 -13.55 -56.46
CA PRO A 84 2.02 -13.99 -55.08
C PRO A 84 1.44 -12.95 -54.11
N ALA A 85 0.57 -13.40 -53.23
CA ALA A 85 -0.07 -12.59 -52.19
C ALA A 85 0.98 -11.83 -51.41
N LYS A 86 0.96 -10.49 -51.54
CA LYS A 86 1.67 -9.59 -50.61
C LYS A 86 1.06 -9.82 -49.22
N THR A 87 1.74 -10.58 -48.41
CA THR A 87 1.48 -10.64 -46.96
C THR A 87 1.31 -9.20 -46.48
N LYS A 88 0.12 -8.83 -46.02
CA LYS A 88 -0.12 -7.59 -45.30
C LYS A 88 0.80 -7.64 -44.09
N GLN A 89 1.94 -7.01 -44.24
CA GLN A 89 2.88 -6.76 -43.15
C GLN A 89 2.14 -5.82 -42.21
N GLY A 90 1.36 -6.42 -41.30
CA GLY A 90 0.62 -5.66 -40.29
C GLY A 90 1.60 -4.67 -39.68
N ASN A 91 1.18 -3.45 -39.49
CA ASN A 91 1.96 -2.28 -39.09
C ASN A 91 2.67 -2.52 -37.73
N LYS A 92 3.63 -3.47 -37.70
CA LYS A 92 4.48 -3.75 -36.53
C LYS A 92 5.14 -2.47 -36.01
N LYS A 93 5.49 -1.55 -36.93
CA LYS A 93 6.01 -0.22 -36.60
C LYS A 93 4.96 0.65 -35.84
N LEU A 94 3.71 0.64 -36.33
CA LEU A 94 2.63 1.40 -35.68
C LEU A 94 2.30 0.84 -34.29
N TYR A 95 2.27 -0.49 -34.16
CA TYR A 95 2.08 -1.16 -32.85
C TYR A 95 3.21 -0.86 -31.88
N LEU A 96 4.48 -0.89 -32.33
CA LEU A 96 5.63 -0.51 -31.52
C LEU A 96 5.54 0.95 -31.07
N ILE A 97 5.16 1.87 -31.95
CA ILE A 97 4.97 3.29 -31.59
C ILE A 97 3.86 3.41 -30.52
N LEU A 98 2.74 2.71 -30.68
CA LEU A 98 1.64 2.74 -29.73
C LEU A 98 2.06 2.22 -28.36
N VAL A 99 2.81 1.11 -28.30
CA VAL A 99 3.35 0.56 -27.04
C VAL A 99 4.30 1.54 -26.37
N VAL A 100 5.18 2.20 -27.14
CA VAL A 100 6.11 3.21 -26.60
C VAL A 100 5.33 4.43 -26.06
N VAL A 101 4.32 4.90 -26.76
CA VAL A 101 3.47 6.02 -26.34
C VAL A 101 2.73 5.67 -25.03
N ILE A 102 2.14 4.47 -24.95
CA ILE A 102 1.49 4.01 -23.72
C ILE A 102 2.49 3.91 -22.55
N ALA A 103 3.68 3.38 -22.81
CA ALA A 103 4.74 3.28 -21.80
C ALA A 103 5.19 4.66 -21.31
N LEU A 104 5.31 5.64 -22.22
CA LEU A 104 5.63 7.02 -21.86
C LEU A 104 4.53 7.70 -21.04
N ILE A 105 3.25 7.51 -21.44
CA ILE A 105 2.11 8.09 -20.72
C ILE A 105 2.01 7.47 -19.31
N THR A 106 2.14 6.14 -19.18
CA THR A 106 2.10 5.46 -17.88
C THR A 106 3.30 5.83 -17.01
N GLY A 107 4.49 5.95 -17.58
CA GLY A 107 5.70 6.36 -16.89
C GLY A 107 5.61 7.80 -16.37
N THR A 108 5.13 8.74 -17.18
CA THR A 108 4.93 10.14 -16.77
C THR A 108 3.86 10.27 -15.70
N ALA A 109 2.73 9.57 -15.82
CA ALA A 109 1.67 9.57 -14.81
C ALA A 109 2.17 9.02 -13.45
N ALA A 110 2.93 7.92 -13.47
CA ALA A 110 3.53 7.35 -12.27
C ALA A 110 4.54 8.31 -11.62
N TYR A 111 5.37 8.97 -12.43
CA TYR A 111 6.33 9.99 -11.95
C TYR A 111 5.61 11.18 -11.29
N PHE A 112 4.55 11.70 -11.91
CA PHE A 112 3.76 12.79 -11.32
C PHE A 112 3.08 12.40 -10.02
N MET A 113 2.50 11.19 -9.94
CA MET A 113 1.94 10.70 -8.68
C MET A 113 2.99 10.57 -7.59
N HIS A 114 4.14 10.00 -7.92
CA HIS A 114 5.26 9.85 -6.99
C HIS A 114 5.75 11.21 -6.46
N SER A 115 5.98 12.19 -7.34
CA SER A 115 6.44 13.53 -6.96
C SER A 115 5.41 14.27 -6.10
N LYS A 116 4.11 14.13 -6.41
CA LYS A 116 3.02 14.73 -5.63
C LYS A 116 2.96 14.15 -4.21
N LEU A 117 3.09 12.84 -4.06
CA LEU A 117 3.08 12.19 -2.74
C LEU A 117 4.27 12.61 -1.87
N ILE A 118 5.45 12.74 -2.47
CA ILE A 118 6.64 13.26 -1.77
C ILE A 118 6.43 14.73 -1.37
N ALA A 119 5.83 15.57 -2.23
CA ALA A 119 5.54 16.95 -1.91
C ALA A 119 4.54 17.07 -0.75
N GLU A 120 3.47 16.25 -0.76
CA GLU A 120 2.48 16.18 0.34
C GLU A 120 3.16 15.76 1.65
N ALA A 121 4.04 14.78 1.61
CA ALA A 121 4.79 14.33 2.78
C ALA A 121 5.70 15.42 3.35
N LYS A 122 6.45 16.13 2.48
CA LYS A 122 7.32 17.25 2.89
C LYS A 122 6.51 18.37 3.53
N GLU A 123 5.35 18.69 2.98
CA GLU A 123 4.46 19.72 3.54
C GLU A 123 3.91 19.28 4.91
N ALA A 124 3.47 18.04 5.06
CA ALA A 124 3.03 17.51 6.33
C ALA A 124 4.14 17.52 7.39
N VAL A 125 5.40 17.24 6.99
CA VAL A 125 6.56 17.31 7.90
C VAL A 125 6.85 18.76 8.26
N ARG A 126 6.84 19.72 7.30
CA ARG A 126 7.02 21.15 7.60
C ARG A 126 6.05 21.60 8.68
N ASN A 127 4.79 21.23 8.57
CA ASN A 127 3.74 21.61 9.53
C ASN A 127 3.97 21.05 10.96
N THR A 128 4.90 20.13 11.16
CA THR A 128 5.31 19.64 12.48
C THR A 128 6.47 20.47 13.09
N LEU A 129 7.14 21.28 12.28
CA LEU A 129 8.30 22.06 12.69
C LEU A 129 7.88 23.42 13.21
N LYS A 130 8.64 23.99 14.15
CA LYS A 130 8.37 25.31 14.72
C LYS A 130 8.67 26.47 13.74
N ASN A 131 9.62 26.25 12.82
CA ASN A 131 9.99 27.19 11.76
C ASN A 131 9.87 26.45 10.41
N LEU A 132 8.72 26.63 9.78
CA LEU A 132 8.33 25.88 8.56
C LEU A 132 9.23 26.18 7.36
N ASP A 133 9.66 27.44 7.21
CA ASP A 133 10.40 27.90 6.03
C ASP A 133 11.86 27.43 6.02
N SER A 134 12.37 27.00 7.17
CA SER A 134 13.77 26.56 7.32
C SER A 134 13.99 25.07 7.04
N ALA A 135 12.94 24.32 6.67
CA ALA A 135 13.02 22.88 6.51
C ALA A 135 13.81 22.47 5.25
N GLU A 136 14.93 21.84 5.45
CA GLU A 136 15.73 21.18 4.41
C GLU A 136 15.54 19.65 4.50
N PHE A 137 15.33 19.00 3.34
CA PHE A 137 15.00 17.59 3.29
C PHE A 137 16.08 16.79 2.56
N TYR A 138 16.45 15.64 3.13
CA TYR A 138 17.48 14.75 2.61
C TYR A 138 16.93 13.32 2.49
N HIS A 139 17.41 12.57 1.49
CA HIS A 139 17.13 11.14 1.30
C HIS A 139 15.63 10.77 1.36
N VAL A 140 14.80 11.61 0.73
CA VAL A 140 13.33 11.41 0.76
C VAL A 140 12.92 10.37 -0.26
N GLU A 141 12.36 9.26 0.20
CA GLU A 141 11.94 8.14 -0.64
C GLU A 141 10.61 7.54 -0.18
N MET A 142 9.94 6.85 -1.10
CA MET A 142 8.76 6.07 -0.75
C MET A 142 9.18 4.68 -0.29
N SER A 143 8.51 4.19 0.75
CA SER A 143 8.74 2.87 1.32
C SER A 143 7.43 2.08 1.46
N VAL A 144 7.53 0.78 1.26
CA VAL A 144 6.44 -0.18 1.44
C VAL A 144 6.91 -1.23 2.41
N ASN A 145 6.16 -1.44 3.49
CA ASN A 145 6.47 -2.55 4.39
C ASN A 145 6.03 -3.88 3.75
N THR A 146 6.94 -4.85 3.69
CA THR A 146 6.66 -6.16 3.07
C THR A 146 5.69 -7.02 3.87
N HIS A 147 5.58 -6.79 5.19
CA HIS A 147 4.64 -7.46 6.08
C HIS A 147 3.24 -6.82 6.03
N TYR A 148 3.16 -5.51 5.69
CA TYR A 148 1.92 -4.75 5.53
C TYR A 148 1.88 -4.04 4.17
N LYS A 149 1.70 -4.78 3.09
CA LYS A 149 1.73 -4.27 1.69
C LYS A 149 0.71 -3.17 1.38
N GLU A 150 -0.31 -3.01 2.20
CA GLU A 150 -1.35 -1.98 2.02
C GLU A 150 -0.93 -0.59 2.53
N HIS A 151 0.20 -0.49 3.22
CA HIS A 151 0.64 0.76 3.83
C HIS A 151 1.85 1.32 3.08
N LEU A 152 1.63 2.48 2.47
CA LEU A 152 2.67 3.30 1.86
C LEU A 152 3.17 4.36 2.85
N TYR A 153 4.46 4.54 2.86
CA TYR A 153 5.16 5.52 3.69
C TYR A 153 6.06 6.39 2.82
N VAL A 154 6.34 7.60 3.28
CA VAL A 154 7.45 8.41 2.78
C VAL A 154 8.41 8.62 3.94
N CYS A 155 9.65 8.24 3.71
CA CYS A 155 10.73 8.27 4.69
C CYS A 155 11.79 9.26 4.26
N GLY A 156 12.54 9.79 5.20
CA GLY A 156 13.62 10.69 4.90
C GLY A 156 14.19 11.35 6.16
N GLU A 157 14.98 12.37 5.91
CA GLU A 157 15.60 13.18 6.93
C GLU A 157 15.22 14.64 6.72
N VAL A 158 15.09 15.38 7.80
CA VAL A 158 14.78 16.81 7.80
C VAL A 158 15.67 17.55 8.79
N GLU A 159 16.21 18.65 8.38
CA GLU A 159 16.85 19.63 9.23
C GLU A 159 16.05 20.93 9.18
N GLY A 160 15.90 21.57 10.32
CA GLY A 160 15.23 22.85 10.43
C GLY A 160 15.97 23.77 11.37
N LYS A 161 15.50 25.01 11.49
CA LYS A 161 16.00 25.97 12.46
C LYS A 161 14.98 26.19 13.56
N THR A 162 15.44 26.44 14.76
CA THR A 162 14.63 26.95 15.86
C THR A 162 14.20 28.40 15.58
N LEU A 163 13.26 28.94 16.35
CA LEU A 163 12.80 30.33 16.15
C LEU A 163 13.91 31.37 16.31
N ASP A 164 14.95 31.05 17.08
CA ASP A 164 16.16 31.86 17.26
C ASP A 164 17.26 31.58 16.22
N GLY A 165 16.93 30.83 15.15
CA GLY A 165 17.80 30.62 13.99
C GLY A 165 18.86 29.51 14.13
N ARG A 166 18.92 28.81 15.28
CA ARG A 166 19.86 27.70 15.48
C ARG A 166 19.39 26.44 14.78
N TYR A 167 20.30 25.69 14.18
CA TYR A 167 19.97 24.38 13.58
C TYR A 167 19.51 23.36 14.62
N THR A 168 18.50 22.57 14.27
CA THR A 168 17.95 21.53 15.15
C THR A 168 18.69 20.21 15.04
N GLY A 169 19.65 20.11 14.09
CA GLY A 169 20.25 18.87 13.65
C GLY A 169 19.32 18.04 12.78
N ILE A 170 19.91 17.12 12.03
CA ILE A 170 19.20 16.22 11.13
C ILE A 170 18.34 15.26 11.95
N LYS A 171 17.06 15.17 11.63
CA LYS A 171 16.08 14.27 12.25
C LYS A 171 15.46 13.37 11.21
N LYS A 172 15.23 12.13 11.56
CA LYS A 172 14.48 11.19 10.73
C LYS A 172 13.00 11.51 10.77
N PHE A 173 12.30 11.28 9.67
CA PHE A 173 10.86 11.40 9.63
C PHE A 173 10.21 10.24 8.90
N VAL A 174 8.95 9.99 9.22
CA VAL A 174 8.07 9.09 8.50
C VAL A 174 6.72 9.76 8.27
N TYR A 175 6.22 9.68 7.05
CA TYR A 175 4.88 10.10 6.69
C TYR A 175 4.07 8.89 6.26
N ARG A 176 2.92 8.68 6.91
CA ARG A 176 1.99 7.59 6.60
C ARG A 176 0.91 8.12 5.66
N LEU A 177 0.90 7.64 4.41
CA LEU A 177 -0.04 8.12 3.39
C LEU A 177 -1.51 7.89 3.77
N LYS A 178 -1.84 6.73 4.34
CA LYS A 178 -3.23 6.37 4.70
C LYS A 178 -3.85 7.31 5.74
N SER A 179 -3.08 7.75 6.72
CA SER A 179 -3.56 8.63 7.80
C SER A 179 -3.18 10.10 7.60
N LYS A 180 -2.40 10.40 6.57
CA LYS A 180 -1.84 11.74 6.29
C LYS A 180 -1.09 12.35 7.48
N LYS A 181 -0.45 11.48 8.28
CA LYS A 181 0.25 11.89 9.49
C LYS A 181 1.75 11.81 9.30
N ALA A 182 2.45 12.92 9.57
CA ALA A 182 3.89 12.98 9.66
C ALA A 182 4.35 12.84 11.12
N ILE A 183 5.45 12.14 11.32
CA ILE A 183 6.15 12.00 12.60
C ILE A 183 7.61 12.33 12.34
N VAL A 184 8.12 13.32 13.05
CA VAL A 184 9.55 13.66 13.07
C VAL A 184 10.15 13.09 14.35
N ILE A 185 11.10 12.19 14.20
CA ILE A 185 11.70 11.49 15.32
C ILE A 185 12.61 12.45 16.08
N SER A 186 12.37 12.60 17.37
CA SER A 186 13.22 13.42 18.23
C SER A 186 14.56 12.73 18.46
N ASN A 187 15.67 13.48 18.40
CA ASN A 187 16.99 12.97 18.79
C ASN A 187 17.20 12.98 20.32
N LYS A 188 16.18 13.43 21.08
CA LYS A 188 16.22 13.45 22.53
C LYS A 188 15.31 12.37 23.10
N ARG A 189 15.77 11.70 24.15
CA ARG A 189 14.95 10.76 24.90
C ARG A 189 13.70 11.46 25.44
N SER A 190 12.56 10.81 25.32
CA SER A 190 11.32 11.25 25.94
C SER A 190 11.24 10.77 27.39
N ASN A 191 10.62 11.55 28.25
CA ASN A 191 10.22 11.09 29.58
C ASN A 191 9.08 10.06 29.51
N ASP A 192 8.33 10.06 28.40
CA ASP A 192 7.30 9.07 28.10
C ASP A 192 7.87 8.03 27.12
N ILE A 193 8.24 6.87 27.68
CA ILE A 193 8.82 5.76 26.91
C ILE A 193 7.82 5.18 25.91
N MET A 194 6.51 5.21 26.20
CA MET A 194 5.50 4.65 25.29
C MET A 194 5.29 5.56 24.08
N LEU A 195 5.37 6.87 24.25
CA LEU A 195 5.33 7.82 23.14
C LEU A 195 6.56 7.65 22.23
N GLU A 196 7.74 7.53 22.83
CA GLU A 196 8.99 7.26 22.09
C GLU A 196 8.91 5.95 21.30
N TYR A 197 8.31 4.92 21.91
CA TYR A 197 8.09 3.63 21.24
C TYR A 197 7.12 3.74 20.08
N ALA A 198 6.04 4.48 20.21
CA ALA A 198 5.04 4.69 19.16
C ALA A 198 5.65 5.36 17.91
N ASP A 199 6.48 6.38 18.13
CA ASP A 199 7.16 7.10 17.05
C ASP A 199 8.21 6.21 16.36
N SER A 200 9.07 5.58 17.18
CA SER A 200 10.11 4.66 16.68
C SER A 200 9.51 3.43 15.99
N PHE A 201 8.43 2.87 16.53
CA PHE A 201 7.68 1.76 15.93
C PHE A 201 7.22 2.13 14.52
N THR A 202 6.59 3.31 14.38
CA THR A 202 6.08 3.75 13.08
C THR A 202 7.22 3.91 12.06
N TYR A 203 8.36 4.45 12.47
CA TYR A 203 9.53 4.58 11.60
C TYR A 203 10.14 3.21 11.24
N ARG A 204 10.31 2.32 12.20
CA ARG A 204 10.86 0.97 11.95
C ARG A 204 9.99 0.17 11.00
N VAL A 205 8.69 0.19 11.22
CA VAL A 205 7.73 -0.49 10.34
C VAL A 205 7.70 0.17 8.96
N GLY A 206 7.57 1.49 8.91
CA GLY A 206 7.41 2.22 7.66
C GLY A 206 8.68 2.35 6.83
N CYS A 207 9.82 2.59 7.47
CA CYS A 207 11.06 2.98 6.80
C CYS A 207 12.17 1.91 6.84
N LEU A 208 12.18 1.07 7.89
CA LEU A 208 13.21 0.02 8.04
C LEU A 208 12.66 -1.39 7.75
N ASN A 209 11.44 -1.49 7.25
CA ASN A 209 10.78 -2.77 6.91
C ASN A 209 10.77 -3.78 8.07
N ALA A 210 10.73 -3.31 9.32
CA ALA A 210 10.68 -4.19 10.47
C ALA A 210 9.35 -4.95 10.54
N ASP A 211 9.40 -6.18 11.08
CA ASP A 211 8.18 -6.96 11.34
C ASP A 211 7.41 -6.34 12.51
N PRO A 212 6.19 -5.87 12.28
CA PRO A 212 5.38 -5.29 13.35
C PRO A 212 5.04 -6.27 14.47
N ALA A 213 4.91 -7.57 14.17
CA ALA A 213 4.58 -8.58 15.18
C ALA A 213 5.71 -8.72 16.21
N GLU A 214 6.96 -8.70 15.75
CA GLU A 214 8.12 -8.71 16.64
C GLU A 214 8.20 -7.46 17.52
N LEU A 215 8.00 -6.28 16.91
CA LEU A 215 8.02 -5.02 17.65
C LEU A 215 6.89 -4.95 18.69
N ILE A 216 5.68 -5.40 18.34
CA ILE A 216 4.53 -5.46 19.28
C ILE A 216 4.86 -6.36 20.46
N LYS A 217 5.55 -7.48 20.24
CA LYS A 217 5.98 -8.36 21.32
C LYS A 217 6.91 -7.64 22.30
N VAL A 218 7.88 -6.89 21.80
CA VAL A 218 8.81 -6.11 22.63
C VAL A 218 8.05 -5.02 23.42
N VAL A 219 7.12 -4.29 22.76
CA VAL A 219 6.30 -3.26 23.43
C VAL A 219 5.50 -3.87 24.58
N LYS A 220 4.81 -5.00 24.37
CA LYS A 220 4.04 -5.70 25.40
C LYS A 220 4.92 -6.17 26.57
N THR A 221 6.11 -6.68 26.27
CA THR A 221 7.07 -7.10 27.29
C THR A 221 7.54 -5.91 28.12
N THR A 222 7.83 -4.78 27.47
CA THR A 222 8.21 -3.54 28.20
C THR A 222 7.07 -3.03 29.07
N ASP A 223 5.83 -3.06 28.59
CA ASP A 223 4.66 -2.67 29.37
C ASP A 223 4.54 -3.52 30.66
N THR A 224 4.75 -4.83 30.55
CA THR A 224 4.81 -5.72 31.72
C THR A 224 5.92 -5.33 32.69
N TYR A 225 7.10 -4.94 32.22
CA TYR A 225 8.19 -4.49 33.07
C TYR A 225 7.90 -3.14 33.73
N LEU A 226 7.19 -2.24 33.07
CA LEU A 226 6.76 -0.97 33.63
C LEU A 226 5.75 -1.19 34.77
N GLU A 227 4.82 -2.14 34.64
CA GLU A 227 3.90 -2.53 35.72
C GLU A 227 4.65 -3.19 36.87
N GLU A 228 5.64 -4.06 36.61
CA GLU A 228 6.50 -4.64 37.62
C GLU A 228 7.26 -3.53 38.41
N LEU A 229 7.85 -2.57 37.66
CA LEU A 229 8.55 -1.42 38.29
C LEU A 229 7.62 -0.59 39.15
N ARG A 230 6.40 -0.31 38.67
CA ARG A 230 5.37 0.42 39.43
C ARG A 230 5.02 -0.31 40.72
N SER A 231 4.84 -1.62 40.66
CA SER A 231 4.54 -2.43 41.86
C SER A 231 5.67 -2.41 42.88
N LEU A 232 6.92 -2.43 42.43
CA LEU A 232 8.09 -2.36 43.32
C LEU A 232 8.27 -0.99 43.97
N THR A 233 7.87 0.09 43.28
CA THR A 233 8.12 1.46 43.75
C THR A 233 6.95 2.07 44.56
N TRP A 234 5.68 1.72 44.16
CA TRP A 234 4.50 2.40 44.72
C TRP A 234 3.62 1.51 45.61
N ALA A 235 3.59 0.20 45.33
CA ALA A 235 2.68 -0.71 46.04
C ALA A 235 3.31 -1.44 47.25
N ARG A 236 4.61 -1.35 47.41
CA ARG A 236 5.31 -1.99 48.56
C ARG A 236 5.41 -1.07 49.77
N PRO A 237 5.26 -1.61 51.01
CA PRO A 237 5.62 -0.88 52.19
C PRO A 237 7.11 -0.55 52.22
N ALA A 238 7.48 0.54 52.88
CA ALA A 238 8.88 0.95 53.02
C ALA A 238 9.73 -0.17 53.64
N PRO A 239 10.96 -0.43 53.14
CA PRO A 239 11.83 -1.46 53.64
C PRO A 239 12.20 -1.17 55.12
N LYS A 240 12.11 -2.20 55.95
CA LYS A 240 12.28 -2.09 57.42
C LYS A 240 13.75 -2.12 57.88
N ASN A 241 14.63 -2.66 57.07
CA ASN A 241 16.06 -2.81 57.34
C ASN A 241 16.92 -2.66 56.10
N ASN A 242 18.25 -2.62 56.27
CA ASN A 242 19.19 -2.43 55.17
C ASN A 242 19.19 -3.60 54.17
N PHE A 243 18.96 -4.83 54.65
CA PHE A 243 18.90 -6.00 53.77
C PHE A 243 17.69 -5.92 52.80
N GLU A 244 16.51 -5.62 53.32
CA GLU A 244 15.31 -5.43 52.51
C GLU A 244 15.47 -4.26 51.53
N ARG A 245 16.18 -3.20 51.88
CA ARG A 245 16.49 -2.05 51.04
C ARG A 245 17.40 -2.44 49.90
N GLU A 246 18.46 -3.21 50.16
CA GLU A 246 19.39 -3.69 49.16
C GLU A 246 18.72 -4.67 48.18
N GLU A 247 17.88 -5.57 48.70
CA GLU A 247 17.11 -6.51 47.87
C GLU A 247 16.13 -5.77 46.94
N LEU A 248 15.40 -4.79 47.47
CA LEU A 248 14.50 -3.95 46.70
C LEU A 248 15.26 -3.17 45.59
N THR A 249 16.39 -2.56 45.97
CA THR A 249 17.24 -1.82 45.02
C THR A 249 17.75 -2.74 43.90
N ARG A 250 18.18 -3.97 44.21
CA ARG A 250 18.61 -4.96 43.25
C ARG A 250 17.46 -5.34 42.32
N SER A 251 16.26 -5.55 42.82
CA SER A 251 15.07 -5.88 42.04
C SER A 251 14.70 -4.75 41.08
N ILE A 252 14.67 -3.51 41.55
CA ILE A 252 14.41 -2.32 40.74
C ILE A 252 15.47 -2.19 39.65
N ASN A 253 16.75 -2.29 39.96
CA ASN A 253 17.81 -2.19 38.97
C ASN A 253 17.73 -3.28 37.89
N ASN A 254 17.35 -4.50 38.24
CA ASN A 254 17.14 -5.59 37.29
C ASN A 254 16.01 -5.29 36.34
N VAL A 255 14.87 -4.78 36.81
CA VAL A 255 13.74 -4.38 35.95
C VAL A 255 14.13 -3.21 35.03
N ILE A 256 14.82 -2.20 35.55
CA ILE A 256 15.33 -1.08 34.76
C ILE A 256 16.27 -1.57 33.65
N ALA A 257 17.16 -2.53 33.96
CA ALA A 257 18.06 -3.12 32.94
C ALA A 257 17.28 -3.83 31.81
N LYS A 258 16.22 -4.57 32.15
CA LYS A 258 15.33 -5.20 31.16
C LYS A 258 14.65 -4.16 30.27
N ILE A 259 14.10 -3.09 30.86
CA ILE A 259 13.46 -1.97 30.14
C ILE A 259 14.48 -1.29 29.21
N LYS A 260 15.69 -1.02 29.67
CA LYS A 260 16.76 -0.45 28.84
C LYS A 260 17.12 -1.36 27.68
N ALA A 261 17.19 -2.67 27.89
CA ALA A 261 17.47 -3.64 26.81
C ALA A 261 16.37 -3.68 25.75
N ASP A 262 15.09 -3.62 26.13
CA ASP A 262 13.98 -3.58 25.20
C ASP A 262 13.89 -2.23 24.48
N ARG A 263 14.22 -1.14 25.16
CA ARG A 263 14.32 0.20 24.56
C ARG A 263 15.30 0.19 23.38
N LYS A 264 16.49 -0.41 23.53
CA LYS A 264 17.47 -0.55 22.43
C LYS A 264 16.93 -1.29 21.21
N LYS A 265 16.02 -2.23 21.39
CA LYS A 265 15.39 -2.98 20.28
C LYS A 265 14.40 -2.14 19.47
N ILE A 266 13.74 -1.17 20.10
CA ILE A 266 12.68 -0.36 19.45
C ILE A 266 13.20 0.99 19.00
N THR A 267 13.94 1.71 19.84
CA THR A 267 14.37 3.08 19.54
C THR A 267 15.39 3.11 18.41
N ILE A 268 15.37 4.19 17.65
CA ILE A 268 16.24 4.42 16.48
C ILE A 268 17.37 5.40 16.80
N TYR A 269 17.48 5.80 18.05
CA TYR A 269 18.64 6.62 18.47
C TYR A 269 19.88 5.74 18.55
N ALA A 270 20.98 6.24 18.00
CA ALA A 270 22.27 5.77 18.45
C ALA A 270 22.33 6.05 19.95
N ASP A 271 22.76 5.06 20.74
CA ASP A 271 23.14 5.31 22.11
C ASP A 271 24.17 6.45 22.09
N SER A 272 23.74 7.67 22.31
CA SER A 272 24.64 8.65 22.91
C SER A 272 24.81 8.11 24.31
N ASP A 273 25.96 7.52 24.52
CA ASP A 273 26.35 6.88 25.75
C ASP A 273 25.98 7.74 26.94
N ASP A 274 25.44 7.03 27.92
CA ASP A 274 25.22 7.51 29.26
C ASP A 274 26.52 8.20 29.77
N ASP A 275 26.50 9.51 29.86
CA ASP A 275 27.29 10.29 30.79
C ASP A 275 26.36 11.03 31.75
#